data_84604d8cf07aa4b9da6ca2633449d5c6
#
_entry.id   84604d8cf07aa4b9da6ca2633449d5c6
#
_cell.length_a   1.000
_cell.length_b   1.000
_cell.length_c   1.000
_cell.angle_alpha   90.00
_cell.angle_beta   90.00
_cell.angle_gamma   90.00
#
_symmetry.space_group_name_H-M   'P 1'
#
loop_
_entity.id
_entity.type
_entity.pdbx_description
1 polymer ?
#
loop_
_entity_poly.entity_id
_entity_poly.type
_entity_poly.pdbx_seq_one_letter_code
_entity_poly.pdbx_strand_id
1 'polypeptide(L)'
;RRFNLLPGLIPGSIYQRTLQLRSLYRRQVLDACERYDILVTPSQPTPPPSIEDTKKPLTSREQAMNDLKAFSFSNAAAISGIPAISVPCGFTGDGLPVGLQIMAKRYDEETVLRAAFAYEQNTSWHTMRPPVGDA
;
A
#
# COMPACT_ATOMS: atom_id res chain seq x y z
N ARG A 1 5.58 -8.07 17.45
CA ARG A 1 5.72 -9.48 17.89
C ARG A 1 4.38 -10.24 18.01
N ARG A 2 3.24 -9.59 18.20
CA ARG A 2 1.92 -10.28 18.34
C ARG A 2 1.37 -10.85 17.02
N PHE A 3 1.69 -10.24 15.89
CA PHE A 3 1.25 -10.72 14.57
C PHE A 3 1.92 -12.03 14.11
N ASN A 4 3.07 -12.38 14.64
CA ASN A 4 3.83 -13.56 14.20
C ASN A 4 3.33 -14.90 14.75
N LEU A 5 2.43 -14.89 15.73
CA LEU A 5 1.86 -16.14 16.31
C LEU A 5 0.56 -16.58 15.63
N LEU A 6 -0.18 -15.63 15.02
CA LEU A 6 -1.46 -15.91 14.36
C LEU A 6 -1.36 -16.82 13.13
N PRO A 7 -0.33 -16.74 12.27
CA PRO A 7 -0.23 -17.64 11.12
C PRO A 7 -0.18 -19.11 11.45
N GLY A 8 0.41 -19.48 12.60
CA GLY A 8 0.47 -20.89 13.06
C GLY A 8 -0.87 -21.48 13.47
N LEU A 9 -1.90 -20.64 13.66
CA LEU A 9 -3.25 -21.06 14.06
C LEU A 9 -4.22 -21.15 12.86
N ILE A 10 -3.76 -20.84 11.64
CA ILE A 10 -4.61 -20.86 10.44
C ILE A 10 -4.76 -22.32 9.97
N PRO A 11 -5.97 -22.87 9.89
CA PRO A 11 -6.19 -24.20 9.33
C PRO A 11 -5.73 -24.30 7.89
N GLY A 12 -5.11 -25.42 7.50
CA GLY A 12 -4.60 -25.62 6.15
C GLY A 12 -5.65 -25.45 5.04
N SER A 13 -6.91 -25.80 5.33
CA SER A 13 -8.03 -25.59 4.39
C SER A 13 -8.31 -24.11 4.11
N ILE A 14 -8.18 -23.25 5.12
CA ILE A 14 -8.31 -21.79 4.94
C ILE A 14 -7.13 -21.26 4.13
N TYR A 15 -5.92 -21.72 4.40
CA TYR A 15 -4.74 -21.36 3.62
C TYR A 15 -4.92 -21.70 2.12
N GLN A 16 -5.36 -22.92 1.80
CA GLN A 16 -5.63 -23.36 0.43
C GLN A 16 -6.67 -22.46 -0.27
N ARG A 17 -7.76 -22.15 0.42
CA ARG A 17 -8.80 -21.24 -0.10
C ARG A 17 -8.24 -19.83 -0.35
N THR A 18 -7.37 -19.35 0.52
CA THR A 18 -6.71 -18.05 0.35
C THR A 18 -5.81 -18.02 -0.89
N LEU A 19 -5.10 -19.11 -1.20
CA LEU A 19 -4.30 -19.21 -2.43
C LEU A 19 -5.17 -19.16 -3.69
N GLN A 20 -6.34 -19.78 -3.68
CA GLN A 20 -7.29 -19.68 -4.80
C GLN A 20 -7.81 -18.24 -4.99
N LEU A 21 -8.21 -17.57 -3.90
CA LEU A 21 -8.63 -16.18 -3.92
C LEU A 21 -7.51 -15.25 -4.39
N ARG A 22 -6.27 -15.49 -3.94
CA ARG A 22 -5.10 -14.77 -4.43
C ARG A 22 -4.95 -14.88 -5.94
N SER A 23 -5.16 -16.06 -6.51
CA SER A 23 -5.05 -16.27 -7.95
C SER A 23 -6.10 -15.50 -8.75
N LEU A 24 -7.34 -15.42 -8.24
CA LEU A 24 -8.42 -14.63 -8.84
C LEU A 24 -8.11 -13.13 -8.76
N TYR A 25 -7.74 -12.65 -7.58
CA TYR A 25 -7.38 -11.24 -7.37
C TYR A 25 -6.21 -10.82 -8.27
N ARG A 26 -5.16 -11.64 -8.31
CA ARG A 26 -4.00 -11.40 -9.16
C ARG A 26 -4.39 -11.27 -10.63
N ARG A 27 -5.27 -12.16 -11.12
CA ARG A 27 -5.74 -12.09 -12.50
C ARG A 27 -6.42 -10.76 -12.80
N GLN A 28 -7.32 -10.30 -11.94
CA GLN A 28 -8.01 -9.02 -12.10
C GLN A 28 -7.07 -7.83 -12.17
N VAL A 29 -6.02 -7.81 -11.30
CA VAL A 29 -5.00 -6.75 -11.33
C VAL A 29 -4.17 -6.81 -12.60
N LEU A 30 -3.75 -8.00 -13.04
CA LEU A 30 -2.98 -8.17 -14.28
C LEU A 30 -3.81 -7.77 -15.51
N ASP A 31 -5.09 -8.13 -15.55
CA ASP A 31 -6.01 -7.74 -16.64
C ASP A 31 -6.16 -6.20 -16.69
N ALA A 32 -6.15 -5.50 -15.56
CA ALA A 32 -6.13 -4.04 -15.54
C ALA A 32 -4.82 -3.48 -16.10
N CYS A 33 -3.67 -4.07 -15.73
CA CYS A 33 -2.36 -3.68 -16.26
C CYS A 33 -2.22 -3.92 -17.79
N GLU A 34 -2.98 -4.86 -18.37
CA GLU A 34 -2.98 -5.05 -19.83
C GLU A 34 -3.70 -3.93 -20.58
N ARG A 35 -4.61 -3.21 -19.91
CA ARG A 35 -5.40 -2.13 -20.50
C ARG A 35 -4.75 -0.76 -20.34
N TYR A 36 -3.88 -0.59 -19.36
CA TYR A 36 -3.26 0.67 -19.00
C TYR A 36 -1.77 0.48 -18.77
N ASP A 37 -0.96 1.46 -19.15
CA ASP A 37 0.49 1.41 -18.94
C ASP A 37 0.86 1.49 -17.45
N ILE A 38 0.10 2.29 -16.69
CA ILE A 38 0.24 2.42 -15.24
C ILE A 38 -1.13 2.39 -14.54
N LEU A 39 -1.13 1.88 -13.32
CA LEU A 39 -2.24 2.01 -12.38
C LEU A 39 -1.79 2.89 -11.23
N VAL A 40 -2.66 3.81 -10.81
CA VAL A 40 -2.36 4.79 -9.78
C VAL A 40 -3.39 4.68 -8.66
N THR A 41 -2.91 4.64 -7.41
CA THR A 41 -3.75 4.63 -6.21
C THR A 41 -3.10 5.47 -5.11
N PRO A 42 -3.83 5.90 -4.09
CA PRO A 42 -3.19 6.31 -2.84
C PRO A 42 -2.32 5.17 -2.30
N SER A 43 -1.18 5.47 -1.69
CA SER A 43 -0.35 4.44 -1.02
C SER A 43 -1.08 3.82 0.16
N GLN A 44 -1.89 4.61 0.87
CA GLN A 44 -2.71 4.20 2.00
C GLN A 44 -4.10 4.83 1.86
N PRO A 45 -5.19 4.13 2.24
CA PRO A 45 -6.55 4.66 2.17
C PRO A 45 -6.88 5.65 3.29
N THR A 46 -6.07 5.67 4.35
CA THR A 46 -6.25 6.52 5.54
C THR A 46 -4.93 7.14 5.94
N PRO A 47 -4.93 8.31 6.59
CA PRO A 47 -3.75 8.86 7.22
C PRO A 47 -3.15 7.89 8.25
N PRO A 48 -1.85 7.99 8.57
CA PRO A 48 -1.23 7.17 9.58
C PRO A 48 -1.89 7.42 10.96
N PRO A 49 -2.13 6.36 11.75
CA PRO A 49 -2.66 6.51 13.10
C PRO A 49 -1.62 7.17 14.02
N SER A 50 -2.08 7.79 15.11
CA SER A 50 -1.17 8.30 16.13
C SER A 50 -0.39 7.16 16.80
N ILE A 51 0.80 7.48 17.34
CA ILE A 51 1.61 6.50 18.09
C ILE A 51 0.82 5.97 19.30
N GLU A 52 0.00 6.79 19.93
CA GLU A 52 -0.82 6.38 21.07
C GLU A 52 -1.93 5.41 20.64
N ASP A 53 -2.57 5.64 19.50
CA ASP A 53 -3.59 4.73 18.97
C ASP A 53 -3.02 3.36 18.61
N THR A 54 -1.79 3.31 18.10
CA THR A 54 -1.11 2.04 17.79
C THR A 54 -0.76 1.21 19.02
N LYS A 55 -0.67 1.83 20.20
CA LYS A 55 -0.42 1.13 21.48
C LYS A 55 -1.68 0.53 22.09
N LYS A 56 -2.86 1.00 21.70
CA LYS A 56 -4.13 0.50 22.21
C LYS A 56 -4.34 -0.97 21.80
N PRO A 57 -4.82 -1.83 22.70
CA PRO A 57 -5.14 -3.20 22.32
C PRO A 57 -6.31 -3.23 21.34
N LEU A 58 -6.29 -4.15 20.39
CA LEU A 58 -7.44 -4.42 19.54
C LEU A 58 -8.55 -5.05 20.40
N THR A 59 -9.67 -4.36 20.56
CA THR A 59 -10.77 -4.77 21.42
C THR A 59 -11.95 -5.37 20.66
N SER A 60 -12.02 -5.17 19.33
CA SER A 60 -13.10 -5.69 18.51
C SER A 60 -12.62 -6.21 17.16
N ARG A 61 -13.43 -7.12 16.58
CA ARG A 61 -13.22 -7.60 15.20
C ARG A 61 -13.31 -6.49 14.18
N GLU A 62 -14.19 -5.52 14.38
CA GLU A 62 -14.39 -4.38 13.49
C GLU A 62 -13.12 -3.51 13.43
N GLN A 63 -12.51 -3.23 14.58
CA GLN A 63 -11.26 -2.50 14.69
C GLN A 63 -10.13 -3.23 13.95
N ALA A 64 -10.00 -4.54 14.14
CA ALA A 64 -9.02 -5.35 13.42
C ALA A 64 -9.24 -5.33 11.90
N MET A 65 -10.49 -5.35 11.45
CA MET A 65 -10.83 -5.26 10.02
C MET A 65 -10.51 -3.88 9.43
N ASN A 66 -10.69 -2.81 10.19
CA ASN A 66 -10.35 -1.45 9.74
C ASN A 66 -8.83 -1.27 9.65
N ASP A 67 -8.07 -1.82 10.60
CA ASP A 67 -6.61 -1.81 10.53
C ASP A 67 -6.09 -2.60 9.32
N LEU A 68 -6.72 -3.72 8.97
CA LEU A 68 -6.39 -4.49 7.76
C LEU A 68 -6.70 -3.72 6.47
N LYS A 69 -7.78 -2.93 6.45
CA LYS A 69 -8.11 -2.08 5.29
C LYS A 69 -7.05 -1.01 5.04
N ALA A 70 -6.33 -0.57 6.06
CA ALA A 70 -5.24 0.39 5.90
C ALA A 70 -4.15 -0.07 4.92
N PHE A 71 -3.98 -1.38 4.73
CA PHE A 71 -3.01 -1.95 3.79
C PHE A 71 -3.62 -2.35 2.44
N SER A 72 -4.88 -2.00 2.17
CA SER A 72 -5.62 -2.54 1.01
C SER A 72 -5.00 -2.18 -0.33
N PHE A 73 -4.52 -0.96 -0.51
CA PHE A 73 -3.93 -0.52 -1.77
C PHE A 73 -2.52 -1.07 -1.99
N SER A 74 -1.66 -1.02 -0.96
CA SER A 74 -0.29 -1.55 -1.08
C SER A 74 -0.26 -3.06 -1.30
N ASN A 75 -1.27 -3.79 -0.81
CA ASN A 75 -1.40 -5.22 -1.02
C ASN A 75 -1.68 -5.60 -2.48
N ALA A 76 -2.22 -4.70 -3.30
CA ALA A 76 -2.51 -4.99 -4.70
C ALA A 76 -1.24 -5.39 -5.47
N ALA A 77 -0.19 -4.60 -5.35
CA ALA A 77 1.11 -4.90 -5.98
C ALA A 77 1.76 -6.15 -5.37
N ALA A 78 1.80 -6.27 -4.04
CA ALA A 78 2.42 -7.37 -3.34
C ALA A 78 1.76 -8.73 -3.64
N ILE A 79 0.42 -8.80 -3.66
CA ILE A 79 -0.32 -10.02 -3.96
C ILE A 79 -0.17 -10.42 -5.43
N SER A 80 -0.15 -9.43 -6.34
CA SER A 80 -0.10 -9.65 -7.78
C SER A 80 1.33 -9.89 -8.29
N GLY A 81 2.34 -9.46 -7.55
CA GLY A 81 3.75 -9.57 -7.94
C GLY A 81 4.06 -8.67 -9.13
N ILE A 82 3.60 -7.42 -9.08
CA ILE A 82 3.90 -6.37 -10.05
C ILE A 82 4.77 -5.29 -9.40
N PRO A 83 5.58 -4.58 -10.20
CA PRO A 83 6.39 -3.47 -9.70
C PRO A 83 5.50 -2.32 -9.22
N ALA A 84 5.90 -1.68 -8.13
CA ALA A 84 5.23 -0.53 -7.58
C ALA A 84 6.21 0.41 -6.89
N ILE A 85 5.93 1.70 -6.95
CA ILE A 85 6.64 2.76 -6.23
C ILE A 85 5.64 3.66 -5.52
N SER A 86 6.03 4.20 -4.37
CA SER A 86 5.28 5.25 -3.68
C SER A 86 6.07 6.53 -3.70
N VAL A 87 5.47 7.61 -4.19
CA VAL A 87 6.06 8.96 -4.23
C VAL A 87 5.22 9.93 -3.40
N PRO A 88 5.83 10.94 -2.77
CA PRO A 88 5.08 11.96 -2.05
C PRO A 88 4.15 12.71 -3.00
N CYS A 89 2.89 12.94 -2.61
CA CYS A 89 1.93 13.64 -3.46
C CYS A 89 1.16 14.76 -2.74
N GLY A 90 1.55 15.11 -1.54
CA GLY A 90 0.91 16.18 -0.78
C GLY A 90 0.85 15.90 0.71
N PHE A 91 -0.02 16.65 1.36
CA PHE A 91 -0.26 16.55 2.80
C PHE A 91 -1.77 16.52 3.07
N THR A 92 -2.15 15.90 4.17
CA THR A 92 -3.51 16.02 4.72
C THR A 92 -3.73 17.44 5.27
N GLY A 93 -4.99 17.77 5.61
CA GLY A 93 -5.31 19.03 6.29
C GLY A 93 -4.55 19.22 7.61
N ASP A 94 -4.15 18.12 8.27
CA ASP A 94 -3.37 18.12 9.52
C ASP A 94 -1.85 18.08 9.28
N GLY A 95 -1.40 18.24 8.03
CA GLY A 95 0.02 18.30 7.68
C GLY A 95 0.75 16.94 7.62
N LEU A 96 0.03 15.82 7.64
CA LEU A 96 0.63 14.49 7.48
C LEU A 96 0.91 14.18 5.99
N PRO A 97 2.05 13.57 5.65
CA PRO A 97 2.40 13.30 4.26
C PRO A 97 1.49 12.23 3.64
N VAL A 98 1.15 12.42 2.37
CA VAL A 98 0.36 11.49 1.56
C VAL A 98 1.22 10.93 0.45
N GLY A 99 1.12 9.63 0.22
CA GLY A 99 1.82 8.92 -0.85
C GLY A 99 0.90 8.54 -2.01
N LEU A 100 1.42 8.69 -3.22
CA LEU A 100 0.86 8.19 -4.46
C LEU A 100 1.57 6.89 -4.83
N GLN A 101 0.83 5.80 -5.00
CA GLN A 101 1.37 4.54 -5.48
C GLN A 101 1.18 4.44 -6.99
N ILE A 102 2.26 4.15 -7.70
CA ILE A 102 2.28 3.91 -9.14
C ILE A 102 2.68 2.45 -9.35
N MET A 103 1.91 1.73 -10.14
CA MET A 103 2.12 0.31 -10.46
C MET A 103 2.13 0.13 -11.97
N ALA A 104 2.87 -0.85 -12.49
CA ALA A 104 2.89 -1.21 -13.90
C ALA A 104 2.85 -2.73 -14.11
N LYS A 105 2.96 -3.18 -15.35
CA LYS A 105 3.02 -4.60 -15.73
C LYS A 105 4.16 -5.32 -15.02
N ARG A 106 4.06 -6.64 -14.98
CA ARG A 106 5.15 -7.47 -14.42
C ARG A 106 6.45 -7.24 -15.20
N TYR A 107 7.54 -7.09 -14.46
CA TYR A 107 8.90 -6.87 -14.99
C TYR A 107 9.04 -5.54 -15.76
N ASP A 108 8.15 -4.59 -15.55
CA ASP A 108 8.19 -3.26 -16.19
C ASP A 108 8.50 -2.17 -15.13
N GLU A 109 9.57 -2.38 -14.39
CA GLU A 109 10.11 -1.44 -13.42
C GLU A 109 10.50 -0.11 -14.08
N GLU A 110 10.94 -0.17 -15.33
CA GLU A 110 11.30 1.03 -16.11
C GLU A 110 10.11 1.99 -16.23
N THR A 111 8.93 1.48 -16.60
CA THR A 111 7.73 2.32 -16.72
C THR A 111 7.33 2.93 -15.38
N VAL A 112 7.43 2.17 -14.28
CA VAL A 112 7.15 2.68 -12.92
C VAL A 112 8.11 3.80 -12.55
N LEU A 113 9.42 3.61 -12.76
CA LEU A 113 10.44 4.60 -12.44
C LEU A 113 10.32 5.85 -13.32
N ARG A 114 10.05 5.68 -14.62
CA ARG A 114 9.85 6.79 -15.56
C ARG A 114 8.62 7.62 -15.19
N ALA A 115 7.51 6.98 -14.83
CA ALA A 115 6.30 7.68 -14.40
C ALA A 115 6.52 8.44 -13.09
N ALA A 116 7.19 7.80 -12.11
CA ALA A 116 7.55 8.43 -10.84
C ALA A 116 8.47 9.64 -11.05
N PHE A 117 9.51 9.49 -11.86
CA PHE A 117 10.42 10.57 -12.21
C PHE A 117 9.69 11.74 -12.90
N ALA A 118 8.85 11.44 -13.89
CA ALA A 118 8.05 12.46 -14.55
C ALA A 118 7.14 13.23 -13.58
N TYR A 119 6.55 12.50 -12.60
CA TYR A 119 5.75 13.13 -11.56
C TYR A 119 6.58 14.04 -10.65
N GLU A 120 7.75 13.60 -10.20
CA GLU A 120 8.65 14.40 -9.36
C GLU A 120 9.18 15.65 -10.07
N GLN A 121 9.46 15.57 -11.39
CA GLN A 121 9.91 16.73 -12.17
C GLN A 121 8.81 17.81 -12.32
N ASN A 122 7.54 17.45 -12.17
CA ASN A 122 6.41 18.37 -12.29
C ASN A 122 5.78 18.75 -10.94
N THR A 123 6.35 18.31 -9.82
CA THR A 123 5.87 18.60 -8.46
C THR A 123 7.04 18.90 -7.53
N SER A 124 6.76 19.58 -6.42
CA SER A 124 7.77 19.91 -5.41
C SER A 124 7.68 19.04 -4.14
N TRP A 125 6.79 18.05 -4.10
CA TRP A 125 6.53 17.29 -2.89
C TRP A 125 7.73 16.52 -2.38
N HIS A 126 8.56 15.98 -3.27
CA HIS A 126 9.78 15.23 -2.93
C HIS A 126 10.88 16.09 -2.30
N THR A 127 10.83 17.43 -2.45
CA THR A 127 11.80 18.34 -1.85
C THR A 127 11.43 18.80 -0.44
N MET A 128 10.18 18.58 -0.05
CA MET A 128 9.67 18.95 1.27
C MET A 128 10.24 18.04 2.35
N ARG A 129 10.66 18.65 3.46
CA ARG A 129 11.16 17.93 4.61
C ARG A 129 10.22 18.11 5.80
N PRO A 130 10.07 17.08 6.67
CA PRO A 130 9.30 17.25 7.89
C PRO A 130 9.96 18.33 8.77
N PRO A 131 9.17 19.11 9.53
CA PRO A 131 9.70 20.09 10.48
C PRO A 131 10.23 19.38 11.73
N VAL A 132 11.22 18.51 11.55
CA VAL A 132 11.95 17.90 12.66
C VAL A 132 12.97 18.94 13.06
N GLY A 133 12.78 19.58 14.22
CA GLY A 133 13.73 20.54 14.74
C GLY A 133 15.11 19.91 14.87
N ASP A 134 16.13 20.71 14.61
CA ASP A 134 17.51 20.36 14.90
C ASP A 134 17.59 20.01 16.38
N ALA A 135 17.72 18.72 16.70
CA ALA A 135 17.93 18.22 18.06
C ALA A 135 19.42 18.14 18.35
#